data_3baf56944b2162a1530653250855157b
#
_entry.id   3baf56944b2162a1530653250855157b
#
_cell.length_a   1.000
_cell.length_b   1.000
_cell.length_c   1.000
_cell.angle_alpha   90.00
_cell.angle_beta   90.00
_cell.angle_gamma   90.00
#
_symmetry.space_group_name_H-M   'P 1'
#
loop_
_entity.id
_entity.type
_entity.pdbx_description
1 polymer ?
#
loop_
_entity_poly.entity_id
_entity_poly.type
_entity_poly.pdbx_seq_one_letter_code
_entity_poly.pdbx_strand_id
1 'polypeptide(L)'
;MSAQAQTLDTIRPARLDKRVFYISLATVLILSLLMTVFPEIASVYAQRAMKWITHHFGWFYLLVGTLPLIFCGWLAFGRYGQIKFGTLDEKPEYSTISWVGMMFTASMGASLIAWGFAEPIYYIETPPLGILAHSTEAFEWAHVYPIFHWGFTPWAMYCLPTIPIAYMLFIHKTASLKISDSCEALLPDKKDSVAWTLLDIFVVLGVVGGVATSLGFGVPLVTSLAVKLLGVEDNLTTNIFVVLIWTMLFGTSAYLGLKRGIKLLADINIGLMFVVMAFILIAGPTLYLLNITTNSIGLFLNNMLRMTFWTDPIEKGGFPEAWTIFYWAWWIAYAPMMGLFFARISRGRTIKNVVLGIIGFGSLGTFLFLSLAGGYVLYLQGNDLLDAAYIMRTQGMAPLVAEVINQLPFPTVILTVVTILSLIFYATTFDSAAYILASICTKDLPSHEEPNRMNRVAWALGLGIMAIGLMVAGGFETVKAMTVVSSLPIIPIIFMMCFTLVTWLQRDFPQLSRLPPIIRQDPPAN
;
A
#
# COMPACT_ATOMS: atom_id res chain seq x y z
N MET A 1 -46.85 -26.97 5.89
CA MET A 1 -45.82 -27.43 6.81
C MET A 1 -44.90 -28.36 6.02
N SER A 2 -43.91 -27.84 5.41
CA SER A 2 -42.74 -28.59 4.90
C SER A 2 -41.71 -27.60 4.43
N ALA A 3 -40.47 -27.90 4.66
CA ALA A 3 -39.27 -27.25 4.21
C ALA A 3 -38.80 -26.05 5.05
N GLN A 4 -37.90 -26.35 5.89
CA GLN A 4 -36.63 -25.60 6.09
C GLN A 4 -35.72 -26.43 7.00
N ALA A 5 -35.34 -27.61 6.50
CA ALA A 5 -34.07 -28.18 6.90
C ALA A 5 -32.98 -27.46 6.08
N GLN A 6 -32.61 -26.24 6.46
CA GLN A 6 -31.34 -25.69 6.08
C GLN A 6 -30.29 -26.61 6.72
N THR A 7 -29.62 -27.38 5.87
CA THR A 7 -28.41 -28.09 6.18
C THR A 7 -27.50 -27.13 6.95
N LEU A 8 -27.32 -27.39 8.24
CA LEU A 8 -26.18 -26.92 9.02
C LEU A 8 -24.95 -27.49 8.30
N ASP A 9 -24.44 -26.78 7.31
CA ASP A 9 -23.10 -27.03 6.80
C ASP A 9 -22.21 -27.00 8.02
N THR A 10 -21.67 -28.17 8.37
CA THR A 10 -20.76 -28.34 9.49
C THR A 10 -19.61 -27.38 9.26
N ILE A 11 -19.60 -26.27 10.03
CA ILE A 11 -18.54 -25.25 10.01
C ILE A 11 -17.25 -26.03 10.30
N ARG A 12 -16.44 -26.22 9.27
CA ARG A 12 -15.14 -26.89 9.44
C ARG A 12 -14.26 -25.97 10.28
N PRO A 13 -13.54 -26.49 11.27
CA PRO A 13 -12.66 -25.67 12.07
C PRO A 13 -11.55 -25.09 11.19
N ALA A 14 -11.20 -23.83 11.45
CA ALA A 14 -10.10 -23.14 10.77
C ALA A 14 -8.81 -23.96 10.91
N ARG A 15 -8.13 -24.23 9.79
CA ARG A 15 -6.94 -25.09 9.74
C ARG A 15 -5.85 -24.50 8.87
N LEU A 16 -4.60 -24.74 9.25
CA LEU A 16 -3.44 -24.30 8.46
C LEU A 16 -3.45 -24.96 7.07
N ASP A 17 -3.33 -24.12 6.02
CA ASP A 17 -3.01 -24.61 4.68
C ASP A 17 -1.51 -24.90 4.61
N LYS A 18 -1.16 -26.14 4.93
CA LYS A 18 0.26 -26.55 5.02
C LYS A 18 1.04 -26.30 3.73
N ARG A 19 0.42 -26.47 2.54
CA ARG A 19 1.10 -26.25 1.26
C ARG A 19 1.45 -24.78 1.06
N VAL A 20 0.46 -23.91 1.18
CA VAL A 20 0.66 -22.46 1.05
C VAL A 20 1.66 -21.97 2.09
N PHE A 21 1.47 -22.34 3.36
CA PHE A 21 2.30 -21.89 4.46
C PHE A 21 3.78 -22.30 4.30
N TYR A 22 4.05 -23.62 4.18
CA TYR A 22 5.44 -24.09 4.16
C TYR A 22 6.19 -23.69 2.88
N ILE A 23 5.53 -23.72 1.72
CA ILE A 23 6.21 -23.33 0.47
C ILE A 23 6.53 -21.82 0.50
N SER A 24 5.57 -20.99 0.88
CA SER A 24 5.79 -19.53 0.92
C SER A 24 6.82 -19.14 1.98
N LEU A 25 6.72 -19.69 3.20
CA LEU A 25 7.67 -19.37 4.26
C LEU A 25 9.08 -19.86 3.91
N ALA A 26 9.21 -21.08 3.38
CA ALA A 26 10.50 -21.60 2.92
C ALA A 26 11.11 -20.72 1.82
N THR A 27 10.30 -20.29 0.84
CA THR A 27 10.75 -19.36 -0.22
C THR A 27 11.28 -18.06 0.38
N VAL A 28 10.55 -17.45 1.32
CA VAL A 28 10.97 -16.21 2.01
C VAL A 28 12.27 -16.41 2.76
N LEU A 29 12.41 -17.50 3.51
CA LEU A 29 13.63 -17.80 4.28
C LEU A 29 14.82 -18.08 3.37
N ILE A 30 14.62 -18.81 2.28
CA ILE A 30 15.69 -19.09 1.29
C ILE A 30 16.14 -17.80 0.61
N LEU A 31 15.19 -16.96 0.16
CA LEU A 31 15.54 -15.66 -0.45
C LEU A 31 16.29 -14.77 0.53
N SER A 32 15.84 -14.70 1.79
CA SER A 32 16.50 -13.90 2.83
C SER A 32 17.91 -14.41 3.09
N LEU A 33 18.10 -15.74 3.16
CA LEU A 33 19.41 -16.36 3.35
C LEU A 33 20.35 -16.05 2.18
N LEU A 34 19.84 -16.18 0.94
CA LEU A 34 20.63 -15.85 -0.26
C LEU A 34 21.06 -14.38 -0.28
N MET A 35 20.16 -13.46 0.09
CA MET A 35 20.47 -12.04 0.20
C MET A 35 21.51 -11.75 1.29
N THR A 36 21.49 -12.49 2.39
CA THR A 36 22.43 -12.30 3.50
C THR A 36 23.80 -12.91 3.19
N VAL A 37 23.86 -14.10 2.58
CA VAL A 37 25.10 -14.81 2.31
C VAL A 37 25.79 -14.34 1.02
N PHE A 38 25.01 -13.97 0.01
CA PHE A 38 25.48 -13.53 -1.31
C PHE A 38 24.90 -12.16 -1.71
N PRO A 39 25.11 -11.09 -0.91
CA PRO A 39 24.44 -9.81 -1.08
C PRO A 39 24.63 -9.18 -2.47
N GLU A 40 25.86 -9.15 -2.97
CA GLU A 40 26.17 -8.56 -4.28
C GLU A 40 25.50 -9.33 -5.43
N ILE A 41 25.55 -10.67 -5.37
CA ILE A 41 24.92 -11.53 -6.38
C ILE A 41 23.41 -11.32 -6.36
N ALA A 42 22.78 -11.34 -5.19
CA ALA A 42 21.35 -11.13 -5.03
C ALA A 42 20.92 -9.75 -5.56
N SER A 43 21.66 -8.70 -5.24
CA SER A 43 21.42 -7.34 -5.73
C SER A 43 21.50 -7.26 -7.26
N VAL A 44 22.55 -7.80 -7.86
CA VAL A 44 22.75 -7.79 -9.32
C VAL A 44 21.61 -8.52 -10.04
N TYR A 45 21.20 -9.71 -9.56
CA TYR A 45 20.11 -10.45 -10.19
C TYR A 45 18.76 -9.77 -10.00
N ALA A 46 18.50 -9.21 -8.81
CA ALA A 46 17.27 -8.45 -8.56
C ALA A 46 17.16 -7.24 -9.50
N GLN A 47 18.23 -6.45 -9.64
CA GLN A 47 18.26 -5.29 -10.54
C GLN A 47 18.16 -5.71 -12.03
N ARG A 48 18.77 -6.80 -12.45
CA ARG A 48 18.61 -7.35 -13.81
C ARG A 48 17.16 -7.75 -14.08
N ALA A 49 16.52 -8.43 -13.12
CA ALA A 49 15.13 -8.82 -13.23
C ALA A 49 14.21 -7.57 -13.31
N MET A 50 14.43 -6.57 -12.46
CA MET A 50 13.71 -5.30 -12.53
C MET A 50 13.87 -4.64 -13.89
N LYS A 51 15.11 -4.47 -14.38
CA LYS A 51 15.37 -3.86 -15.70
C LYS A 51 14.67 -4.62 -16.83
N TRP A 52 14.68 -5.96 -16.77
CA TRP A 52 13.99 -6.78 -17.76
C TRP A 52 12.48 -6.57 -17.69
N ILE A 53 11.88 -6.57 -16.49
CA ILE A 53 10.44 -6.35 -16.29
C ILE A 53 10.04 -4.95 -16.75
N THR A 54 10.74 -3.92 -16.32
CA THR A 54 10.39 -2.52 -16.67
C THR A 54 10.55 -2.25 -18.15
N HIS A 55 11.58 -2.84 -18.79
CA HIS A 55 11.79 -2.71 -20.24
C HIS A 55 10.67 -3.38 -21.05
N HIS A 56 10.25 -4.60 -20.69
CA HIS A 56 9.26 -5.35 -21.48
C HIS A 56 7.82 -5.06 -21.09
N PHE A 57 7.56 -4.76 -19.81
CA PHE A 57 6.22 -4.59 -19.25
C PHE A 57 5.98 -3.19 -18.67
N GLY A 58 6.90 -2.23 -18.82
CA GLY A 58 6.74 -0.87 -18.29
C GLY A 58 5.47 -0.19 -18.79
N TRP A 59 5.23 -0.24 -20.11
CA TRP A 59 3.99 0.25 -20.71
C TRP A 59 2.73 -0.40 -20.13
N PHE A 60 2.81 -1.69 -19.80
CA PHE A 60 1.70 -2.43 -19.21
C PHE A 60 1.42 -2.00 -17.77
N TYR A 61 2.46 -1.76 -16.95
CA TYR A 61 2.30 -1.20 -15.60
C TYR A 61 1.58 0.16 -15.62
N LEU A 62 1.92 1.03 -16.57
CA LEU A 62 1.27 2.34 -16.70
C LEU A 62 -0.20 2.20 -17.12
N LEU A 63 -0.52 1.31 -18.06
CA LEU A 63 -1.90 1.00 -18.42
C LEU A 63 -2.67 0.40 -17.24
N VAL A 64 -2.09 -0.59 -16.56
CA VAL A 64 -2.69 -1.20 -15.36
C VAL A 64 -2.91 -0.16 -14.26
N GLY A 65 -2.05 0.84 -14.16
CA GLY A 65 -2.23 1.95 -13.23
C GLY A 65 -3.50 2.75 -13.45
N THR A 66 -3.94 2.90 -14.71
CA THR A 66 -5.11 3.70 -15.07
C THR A 66 -6.43 2.94 -14.94
N LEU A 67 -6.43 1.65 -15.27
CA LEU A 67 -7.63 0.81 -15.27
C LEU A 67 -8.38 0.81 -13.93
N PRO A 68 -7.73 0.83 -12.75
CA PRO A 68 -8.39 0.92 -11.47
C PRO A 68 -9.36 2.10 -11.32
N LEU A 69 -8.95 3.29 -11.73
CA LEU A 69 -9.82 4.47 -11.65
C LEU A 69 -11.05 4.33 -12.53
N ILE A 70 -10.88 3.83 -13.75
CA ILE A 70 -11.98 3.61 -14.69
C ILE A 70 -12.93 2.55 -14.16
N PHE A 71 -12.42 1.42 -13.71
CA PHE A 71 -13.23 0.31 -13.20
C PHE A 71 -13.97 0.69 -11.90
N CYS A 72 -13.30 1.34 -10.97
CA CYS A 72 -13.90 1.85 -9.74
C CYS A 72 -14.95 2.93 -10.02
N GLY A 73 -14.68 3.83 -10.98
CA GLY A 73 -15.67 4.81 -11.45
C GLY A 73 -16.92 4.13 -12.03
N TRP A 74 -16.73 3.13 -12.88
CA TRP A 74 -17.83 2.33 -13.42
C TRP A 74 -18.64 1.62 -12.33
N LEU A 75 -17.98 1.03 -11.33
CA LEU A 75 -18.66 0.40 -10.19
C LEU A 75 -19.45 1.42 -9.35
N ALA A 76 -18.85 2.57 -9.03
CA ALA A 76 -19.42 3.54 -8.11
C ALA A 76 -20.59 4.35 -8.72
N PHE A 77 -20.43 4.77 -9.97
CA PHE A 77 -21.39 5.65 -10.66
C PHE A 77 -22.29 4.89 -11.64
N GLY A 78 -21.97 3.63 -11.92
CA GLY A 78 -22.82 2.73 -12.70
C GLY A 78 -23.95 2.11 -11.87
N ARG A 79 -24.58 1.08 -12.44
CA ARG A 79 -25.78 0.42 -11.88
C ARG A 79 -25.53 -0.29 -10.55
N TYR A 80 -24.29 -0.73 -10.32
CA TYR A 80 -23.93 -1.56 -9.18
C TYR A 80 -23.56 -0.75 -7.93
N GLY A 81 -23.43 0.57 -8.06
CA GLY A 81 -22.93 1.43 -6.97
C GLY A 81 -23.79 1.41 -5.71
N GLN A 82 -25.08 1.10 -5.81
CA GLN A 82 -26.02 1.04 -4.68
C GLN A 82 -26.07 -0.33 -4.01
N ILE A 83 -25.40 -1.35 -4.56
CA ILE A 83 -25.32 -2.67 -3.92
C ILE A 83 -24.60 -2.53 -2.59
N LYS A 84 -25.23 -3.09 -1.54
CA LYS A 84 -24.77 -3.01 -0.16
C LYS A 84 -24.05 -4.29 0.24
N PHE A 85 -22.93 -4.17 0.91
CA PHE A 85 -22.22 -5.29 1.50
C PHE A 85 -22.91 -5.80 2.75
N GLY A 86 -23.84 -6.74 2.56
CA GLY A 86 -24.71 -7.30 3.58
C GLY A 86 -26.17 -7.34 3.14
N THR A 87 -27.09 -7.44 4.11
CA THR A 87 -28.53 -7.38 3.83
C THR A 87 -28.99 -5.93 3.57
N LEU A 88 -30.15 -5.76 2.96
CA LEU A 88 -30.68 -4.41 2.64
C LEU A 88 -30.84 -3.54 3.89
N ASP A 89 -31.25 -4.13 5.01
CA ASP A 89 -31.48 -3.44 6.29
C ASP A 89 -30.24 -3.37 7.17
N GLU A 90 -29.13 -3.97 6.76
CA GLU A 90 -27.91 -4.02 7.55
C GLU A 90 -27.31 -2.62 7.71
N LYS A 91 -27.11 -2.22 8.97
CA LYS A 91 -26.45 -0.93 9.28
C LYS A 91 -24.93 -1.09 9.16
N PRO A 92 -24.21 0.00 8.76
CA PRO A 92 -22.76 -0.02 8.80
C PRO A 92 -22.23 -0.40 10.18
N GLU A 93 -21.25 -1.31 10.21
CA GLU A 93 -20.62 -1.80 11.46
C GLU A 93 -19.92 -0.65 12.21
N TYR A 94 -19.35 0.29 11.47
CA TYR A 94 -18.68 1.47 12.02
C TYR A 94 -19.44 2.74 11.67
N SER A 95 -19.46 3.72 12.59
CA SER A 95 -19.95 5.06 12.28
C SER A 95 -19.18 5.65 11.09
N THR A 96 -19.79 6.60 10.36
CA THR A 96 -19.13 7.21 9.20
C THR A 96 -17.84 7.92 9.59
N ILE A 97 -17.82 8.62 10.73
CA ILE A 97 -16.60 9.31 11.21
C ILE A 97 -15.48 8.31 11.52
N SER A 98 -15.79 7.23 12.24
CA SER A 98 -14.81 6.20 12.55
C SER A 98 -14.29 5.50 11.29
N TRP A 99 -15.17 5.20 10.35
CA TRP A 99 -14.80 4.56 9.09
C TRP A 99 -13.93 5.46 8.19
N VAL A 100 -14.28 6.74 8.07
CA VAL A 100 -13.46 7.76 7.38
C VAL A 100 -12.10 7.89 8.07
N GLY A 101 -12.08 7.93 9.40
CA GLY A 101 -10.83 7.93 10.18
C GLY A 101 -9.96 6.73 9.87
N MET A 102 -10.52 5.51 9.76
CA MET A 102 -9.75 4.32 9.37
C MET A 102 -9.19 4.40 7.95
N MET A 103 -9.94 4.97 6.98
CA MET A 103 -9.44 5.20 5.61
C MET A 103 -8.30 6.20 5.60
N PHE A 104 -8.47 7.31 6.31
CA PHE A 104 -7.46 8.35 6.46
C PHE A 104 -6.20 7.82 7.15
N THR A 105 -6.36 7.01 8.21
CA THR A 105 -5.25 6.38 8.92
C THR A 105 -4.46 5.43 8.04
N ALA A 106 -5.16 4.63 7.23
CA ALA A 106 -4.51 3.71 6.32
C ALA A 106 -3.63 4.44 5.29
N SER A 107 -3.94 5.72 5.00
CA SER A 107 -3.14 6.57 4.12
C SER A 107 -1.86 7.07 4.78
N MET A 108 -1.85 7.17 6.09
CA MET A 108 -0.73 7.68 6.88
C MET A 108 0.21 6.54 7.32
N GLY A 109 0.70 5.76 6.36
CA GLY A 109 1.61 4.65 6.64
C GLY A 109 3.02 5.09 7.00
N ALA A 110 3.77 4.18 7.62
CA ALA A 110 5.14 4.45 8.08
C ALA A 110 6.08 4.95 6.97
N SER A 111 5.95 4.42 5.76
CA SER A 111 6.77 4.82 4.61
C SER A 111 6.52 6.26 4.17
N LEU A 112 5.32 6.80 4.44
CA LEU A 112 4.95 8.16 4.05
C LEU A 112 5.87 9.21 4.71
N ILE A 113 6.31 8.96 5.96
CA ILE A 113 7.24 9.87 6.66
C ILE A 113 8.57 9.98 5.91
N ALA A 114 9.13 8.85 5.48
CA ALA A 114 10.37 8.85 4.73
C ALA A 114 10.21 9.53 3.36
N TRP A 115 9.20 9.11 2.60
CA TRP A 115 9.00 9.55 1.23
C TRP A 115 8.52 11.00 1.12
N GLY A 116 7.76 11.50 2.09
CA GLY A 116 7.28 12.87 2.07
C GLY A 116 8.40 13.92 2.04
N PHE A 117 9.51 13.63 2.71
CA PHE A 117 10.68 14.52 2.69
C PHE A 117 11.69 14.16 1.60
N ALA A 118 11.82 12.88 1.25
CA ALA A 118 12.90 12.43 0.38
C ALA A 118 12.53 12.47 -1.11
N GLU A 119 11.29 12.13 -1.46
CA GLU A 119 10.85 12.01 -2.85
C GLU A 119 11.05 13.30 -3.67
N PRO A 120 10.70 14.50 -3.16
CA PRO A 120 10.94 15.72 -3.89
C PRO A 120 12.42 15.98 -4.22
N ILE A 121 13.34 15.57 -3.33
CA ILE A 121 14.78 15.75 -3.55
C ILE A 121 15.28 14.84 -4.67
N TYR A 122 14.81 13.59 -4.76
CA TYR A 122 15.10 12.75 -5.92
C TYR A 122 14.65 13.39 -7.22
N TYR A 123 13.50 14.09 -7.23
CA TYR A 123 12.93 14.65 -8.45
C TYR A 123 13.53 15.99 -8.85
N ILE A 124 14.14 16.75 -7.96
CA ILE A 124 14.96 17.90 -8.38
C ILE A 124 16.31 17.47 -8.98
N GLU A 125 16.85 16.32 -8.54
CA GLU A 125 18.10 15.74 -9.06
C GLU A 125 17.91 15.07 -10.42
N THR A 126 16.82 14.34 -10.59
CA THR A 126 16.48 13.62 -11.83
C THR A 126 15.02 13.91 -12.19
N PRO A 127 14.74 15.10 -12.73
CA PRO A 127 13.36 15.51 -13.01
C PRO A 127 12.71 14.68 -14.12
N PRO A 128 11.36 14.59 -14.12
CA PRO A 128 10.61 13.99 -15.22
C PRO A 128 10.62 14.88 -16.47
N LEU A 129 10.12 14.33 -17.59
CA LEU A 129 9.74 15.08 -18.80
C LEU A 129 10.86 15.90 -19.47
N GLY A 130 12.14 15.52 -19.28
CA GLY A 130 13.27 16.25 -19.85
C GLY A 130 13.55 17.61 -19.21
N ILE A 131 12.97 17.88 -18.03
CA ILE A 131 13.17 19.14 -17.32
C ILE A 131 14.60 19.23 -16.80
N LEU A 132 15.19 20.42 -16.86
CA LEU A 132 16.55 20.67 -16.36
C LEU A 132 16.59 20.54 -14.83
N ALA A 133 17.51 19.72 -14.33
CA ALA A 133 17.72 19.53 -12.90
C ALA A 133 18.00 20.88 -12.19
N HIS A 134 17.51 21.01 -10.97
CA HIS A 134 17.62 22.21 -10.13
C HIS A 134 17.01 23.50 -10.73
N SER A 135 16.27 23.42 -11.83
CA SER A 135 15.51 24.56 -12.36
C SER A 135 14.27 24.86 -11.52
N THR A 136 13.70 26.06 -11.68
CA THR A 136 12.41 26.41 -11.06
C THR A 136 11.31 25.40 -11.39
N GLU A 137 11.26 24.98 -12.65
CA GLU A 137 10.31 23.99 -13.12
C GLU A 137 10.54 22.62 -12.45
N ALA A 138 11.80 22.22 -12.23
CA ALA A 138 12.12 20.98 -11.51
C ALA A 138 11.58 21.00 -10.06
N PHE A 139 11.65 22.13 -9.37
CA PHE A 139 11.06 22.29 -8.03
C PHE A 139 9.54 22.16 -8.02
N GLU A 140 8.86 22.74 -9.01
CA GLU A 140 7.40 22.62 -9.14
C GLU A 140 6.98 21.17 -9.40
N TRP A 141 7.63 20.49 -10.35
CA TRP A 141 7.34 19.10 -10.66
C TRP A 141 7.76 18.13 -9.54
N ALA A 142 8.82 18.45 -8.83
CA ALA A 142 9.23 17.66 -7.66
C ALA A 142 8.20 17.68 -6.52
N HIS A 143 7.39 18.73 -6.42
CA HIS A 143 6.28 18.79 -5.48
C HIS A 143 5.02 18.08 -6.00
N VAL A 144 4.80 18.04 -7.32
CA VAL A 144 3.61 17.43 -7.93
C VAL A 144 3.68 15.91 -7.99
N TYR A 145 4.84 15.34 -8.34
CA TYR A 145 4.95 13.90 -8.58
C TYR A 145 4.68 13.05 -7.33
N PRO A 146 5.09 13.41 -6.10
CA PRO A 146 4.65 12.71 -4.89
C PRO A 146 3.13 12.68 -4.74
N ILE A 147 2.44 13.79 -5.03
CA ILE A 147 0.97 13.87 -5.01
C ILE A 147 0.36 12.89 -6.03
N PHE A 148 0.96 12.73 -7.20
CA PHE A 148 0.53 11.76 -8.20
C PHE A 148 0.79 10.31 -7.78
N HIS A 149 1.98 9.99 -7.29
CA HIS A 149 2.37 8.63 -6.91
C HIS A 149 1.63 8.10 -5.67
N TRP A 150 1.07 8.99 -4.85
CA TRP A 150 0.33 8.65 -3.63
C TRP A 150 -1.15 9.08 -3.68
N GLY A 151 -1.63 9.50 -4.86
CA GLY A 151 -2.96 10.08 -5.06
C GLY A 151 -4.03 9.07 -5.49
N PHE A 152 -4.94 9.55 -6.36
CA PHE A 152 -6.15 8.81 -6.75
C PHE A 152 -5.88 7.45 -7.38
N THR A 153 -4.87 7.38 -8.26
CA THR A 153 -4.52 6.15 -8.99
C THR A 153 -4.13 5.00 -8.05
N PRO A 154 -3.16 5.16 -7.14
CA PRO A 154 -2.78 4.08 -6.22
C PRO A 154 -3.90 3.70 -5.24
N TRP A 155 -4.69 4.66 -4.77
CA TRP A 155 -5.83 4.33 -3.90
C TRP A 155 -6.91 3.54 -4.64
N ALA A 156 -7.09 3.78 -5.94
CA ALA A 156 -7.94 2.94 -6.78
C ALA A 156 -7.39 1.52 -6.95
N MET A 157 -6.06 1.33 -6.99
CA MET A 157 -5.44 -0.02 -7.00
C MET A 157 -5.80 -0.82 -5.75
N TYR A 158 -5.87 -0.19 -4.58
CA TYR A 158 -6.34 -0.86 -3.35
C TYR A 158 -7.84 -1.15 -3.38
N CYS A 159 -8.62 -0.30 -4.05
CA CYS A 159 -10.05 -0.49 -4.17
C CYS A 159 -10.41 -1.72 -5.02
N LEU A 160 -9.60 -2.05 -6.05
CA LEU A 160 -9.86 -3.19 -6.94
C LEU A 160 -10.06 -4.52 -6.20
N PRO A 161 -9.14 -4.99 -5.35
CA PRO A 161 -9.33 -6.22 -4.59
C PRO A 161 -10.35 -6.06 -3.46
N THR A 162 -10.56 -4.84 -2.94
CA THR A 162 -11.49 -4.60 -1.84
C THR A 162 -12.92 -5.01 -2.18
N ILE A 163 -13.41 -4.63 -3.37
CA ILE A 163 -14.80 -4.85 -3.75
C ILE A 163 -15.13 -6.34 -3.92
N PRO A 164 -14.37 -7.16 -4.69
CA PRO A 164 -14.63 -8.60 -4.77
C PRO A 164 -14.47 -9.32 -3.44
N ILE A 165 -13.51 -8.94 -2.61
CA ILE A 165 -13.36 -9.53 -1.26
C ILE A 165 -14.56 -9.20 -0.38
N ALA A 166 -15.00 -7.93 -0.33
CA ALA A 166 -16.17 -7.53 0.44
C ALA A 166 -17.46 -8.22 -0.07
N TYR A 167 -17.58 -8.39 -1.39
CA TYR A 167 -18.69 -9.11 -2.02
C TYR A 167 -18.70 -10.57 -1.58
N MET A 168 -17.57 -11.25 -1.66
CA MET A 168 -17.37 -12.63 -1.21
C MET A 168 -17.73 -12.80 0.28
N LEU A 169 -17.24 -11.89 1.13
CA LEU A 169 -17.44 -11.99 2.59
C LEU A 169 -18.88 -11.69 3.02
N PHE A 170 -19.53 -10.69 2.45
CA PHE A 170 -20.77 -10.16 2.99
C PHE A 170 -22.02 -10.46 2.15
N ILE A 171 -21.87 -10.73 0.85
CA ILE A 171 -22.99 -11.13 -0.03
C ILE A 171 -23.02 -12.65 -0.15
N HIS A 172 -21.91 -13.28 -0.52
CA HIS A 172 -21.81 -14.74 -0.59
C HIS A 172 -21.60 -15.39 0.78
N LYS A 173 -21.22 -14.63 1.81
CA LYS A 173 -20.98 -15.09 3.20
C LYS A 173 -19.98 -16.25 3.28
N THR A 174 -18.94 -16.19 2.45
CA THR A 174 -17.90 -17.22 2.40
C THR A 174 -17.06 -17.16 3.68
N ALA A 175 -16.91 -18.29 4.36
CA ALA A 175 -16.08 -18.42 5.56
C ALA A 175 -14.61 -18.66 5.17
N SER A 176 -14.01 -17.68 4.49
CA SER A 176 -12.61 -17.75 4.04
C SER A 176 -12.05 -16.34 3.85
N LEU A 177 -10.77 -16.17 4.18
CA LEU A 177 -10.00 -14.95 3.90
C LEU A 177 -8.94 -15.17 2.81
N LYS A 178 -9.02 -16.28 2.08
CA LYS A 178 -8.15 -16.56 0.94
C LYS A 178 -8.52 -15.71 -0.26
N ILE A 179 -7.52 -15.12 -0.90
CA ILE A 179 -7.71 -14.31 -2.09
C ILE A 179 -8.17 -15.17 -3.28
N SER A 180 -7.72 -16.42 -3.34
CA SER A 180 -8.13 -17.36 -4.38
C SER A 180 -9.66 -17.56 -4.46
N ASP A 181 -10.38 -17.49 -3.33
CA ASP A 181 -11.84 -17.59 -3.34
C ASP A 181 -12.52 -16.43 -4.10
N SER A 182 -11.88 -15.27 -4.17
CA SER A 182 -12.37 -14.14 -4.98
C SER A 182 -11.99 -14.24 -6.48
N CYS A 183 -11.33 -15.33 -6.88
CA CYS A 183 -10.93 -15.64 -8.26
C CYS A 183 -11.68 -16.86 -8.81
N GLU A 184 -12.69 -17.39 -8.12
CA GLU A 184 -13.32 -18.70 -8.41
C GLU A 184 -13.86 -18.84 -9.85
N ALA A 185 -14.30 -17.75 -10.48
CA ALA A 185 -14.87 -17.82 -11.84
C ALA A 185 -13.86 -18.27 -12.92
N LEU A 186 -12.58 -18.14 -12.65
CA LEU A 186 -11.48 -18.50 -13.57
C LEU A 186 -10.62 -19.65 -13.04
N LEU A 187 -10.96 -20.21 -11.90
CA LEU A 187 -10.23 -21.31 -11.29
C LEU A 187 -11.01 -22.63 -11.47
N PRO A 188 -10.31 -23.79 -11.46
CA PRO A 188 -10.99 -25.10 -11.51
C PRO A 188 -11.92 -25.31 -10.32
N ASP A 189 -13.02 -26.04 -10.49
CA ASP A 189 -14.03 -26.34 -9.46
C ASP A 189 -13.42 -26.99 -8.20
N LYS A 190 -12.32 -27.72 -8.37
CA LYS A 190 -11.61 -28.36 -7.25
C LYS A 190 -10.74 -27.34 -6.49
N LYS A 191 -11.25 -26.81 -5.40
CA LYS A 191 -10.58 -25.80 -4.55
C LYS A 191 -9.18 -26.18 -4.02
N ASP A 192 -8.84 -27.45 -3.88
CA ASP A 192 -7.53 -27.95 -3.44
C ASP A 192 -6.57 -28.26 -4.61
N SER A 193 -6.87 -27.80 -5.83
CA SER A 193 -6.00 -27.99 -6.98
C SER A 193 -4.71 -27.15 -6.89
N VAL A 194 -3.74 -27.51 -7.74
CA VAL A 194 -2.46 -26.79 -7.82
C VAL A 194 -2.66 -25.32 -8.16
N ALA A 195 -3.63 -24.99 -9.05
CA ALA A 195 -3.90 -23.60 -9.45
C ALA A 195 -4.30 -22.71 -8.26
N TRP A 196 -5.20 -23.18 -7.39
CA TRP A 196 -5.59 -22.48 -6.18
C TRP A 196 -4.40 -22.27 -5.23
N THR A 197 -3.61 -23.33 -5.01
CA THR A 197 -2.43 -23.28 -4.16
C THR A 197 -1.39 -22.30 -4.68
N LEU A 198 -1.09 -22.33 -5.99
CA LEU A 198 -0.12 -21.41 -6.61
C LEU A 198 -0.57 -19.95 -6.53
N LEU A 199 -1.86 -19.69 -6.76
CA LEU A 199 -2.40 -18.34 -6.64
C LEU A 199 -2.19 -17.79 -5.22
N ASP A 200 -2.56 -18.54 -4.19
CA ASP A 200 -2.36 -18.11 -2.79
C ASP A 200 -0.88 -17.93 -2.45
N ILE A 201 0.03 -18.79 -2.96
CA ILE A 201 1.48 -18.62 -2.79
C ILE A 201 1.95 -17.31 -3.42
N PHE A 202 1.53 -16.99 -4.66
CA PHE A 202 1.92 -15.74 -5.31
C PHE A 202 1.39 -14.53 -4.55
N VAL A 203 0.15 -14.59 -4.02
CA VAL A 203 -0.40 -13.53 -3.17
C VAL A 203 0.45 -13.33 -1.92
N VAL A 204 0.81 -14.41 -1.23
CA VAL A 204 1.66 -14.33 -0.03
C VAL A 204 3.02 -13.73 -0.36
N LEU A 205 3.67 -14.17 -1.43
CA LEU A 205 4.99 -13.65 -1.85
C LEU A 205 4.91 -12.19 -2.30
N GLY A 206 3.84 -11.79 -3.00
CA GLY A 206 3.59 -10.40 -3.37
C GLY A 206 3.45 -9.50 -2.15
N VAL A 207 2.61 -9.89 -1.19
CA VAL A 207 2.43 -9.15 0.07
C VAL A 207 3.74 -9.06 0.86
N VAL A 208 4.49 -10.17 0.97
CA VAL A 208 5.82 -10.15 1.62
C VAL A 208 6.76 -9.18 0.92
N GLY A 209 6.82 -9.17 -0.42
CA GLY A 209 7.65 -8.24 -1.19
C GLY A 209 7.27 -6.77 -0.92
N GLY A 210 5.98 -6.45 -0.95
CA GLY A 210 5.48 -5.11 -0.62
C GLY A 210 5.83 -4.68 0.81
N VAL A 211 5.55 -5.52 1.80
CA VAL A 211 5.81 -5.23 3.22
C VAL A 211 7.31 -5.14 3.51
N ALA A 212 8.11 -6.04 2.93
CA ALA A 212 9.57 -6.03 3.07
C ALA A 212 10.19 -4.74 2.51
N THR A 213 9.59 -4.16 1.45
CA THR A 213 9.97 -2.83 0.93
C THR A 213 9.83 -1.75 2.00
N SER A 214 8.70 -1.74 2.72
CA SER A 214 8.49 -0.79 3.82
C SER A 214 9.51 -0.97 4.95
N LEU A 215 9.89 -2.23 5.27
CA LEU A 215 10.94 -2.51 6.25
C LEU A 215 12.31 -2.02 5.76
N GLY A 216 12.63 -2.27 4.50
CA GLY A 216 13.90 -1.86 3.89
C GLY A 216 14.14 -0.35 3.96
N PHE A 217 13.08 0.46 3.91
CA PHE A 217 13.16 1.92 4.08
C PHE A 217 13.00 2.38 5.52
N GLY A 218 12.20 1.66 6.30
CA GLY A 218 11.83 2.07 7.64
C GLY A 218 12.89 1.86 8.69
N VAL A 219 13.63 0.76 8.60
CA VAL A 219 14.70 0.47 9.56
C VAL A 219 15.79 1.55 9.51
N PRO A 220 16.37 1.89 8.34
CA PRO A 220 17.33 2.98 8.25
C PRO A 220 16.77 4.31 8.75
N LEU A 221 15.50 4.62 8.46
CA LEU A 221 14.87 5.86 8.95
C LEU A 221 14.89 5.95 10.47
N VAL A 222 14.37 4.92 11.16
CA VAL A 222 14.32 4.96 12.63
C VAL A 222 15.73 4.93 13.23
N THR A 223 16.67 4.24 12.61
CA THR A 223 18.08 4.29 13.02
C THR A 223 18.63 5.70 12.89
N SER A 224 18.46 6.38 11.75
CA SER A 224 18.96 7.74 11.55
C SER A 224 18.31 8.75 12.51
N LEU A 225 17.01 8.60 12.81
CA LEU A 225 16.34 9.41 13.83
C LEU A 225 16.93 9.15 15.23
N ALA A 226 17.19 7.88 15.58
CA ALA A 226 17.81 7.51 16.86
C ALA A 226 19.26 8.00 16.97
N VAL A 227 20.04 7.90 15.89
CA VAL A 227 21.40 8.47 15.79
C VAL A 227 21.37 9.97 16.09
N LYS A 228 20.48 10.70 15.44
CA LYS A 228 20.36 12.15 15.61
C LYS A 228 19.89 12.54 17.02
N LEU A 229 19.01 11.74 17.63
CA LEU A 229 18.44 11.99 18.96
C LEU A 229 19.34 11.53 20.11
N LEU A 230 19.97 10.36 19.99
CA LEU A 230 20.66 9.67 21.07
C LEU A 230 22.20 9.69 20.94
N GLY A 231 22.72 10.11 19.78
CA GLY A 231 24.16 10.12 19.50
C GLY A 231 24.78 8.72 19.34
N VAL A 232 23.97 7.70 19.00
CA VAL A 232 24.46 6.35 18.68
C VAL A 232 25.05 6.33 17.27
N GLU A 233 25.89 5.34 16.96
CA GLU A 233 26.48 5.22 15.63
C GLU A 233 25.48 4.67 14.60
N ASP A 234 25.48 5.22 13.39
CA ASP A 234 24.75 4.68 12.24
C ASP A 234 25.58 3.58 11.57
N ASN A 235 25.29 2.34 11.94
CA ASN A 235 25.97 1.18 11.39
C ASN A 235 25.02 -0.02 11.30
N LEU A 236 25.47 -1.06 10.59
CA LEU A 236 24.67 -2.28 10.38
C LEU A 236 24.22 -2.92 11.71
N THR A 237 25.06 -2.86 12.75
CA THR A 237 24.73 -3.44 14.07
C THR A 237 23.55 -2.71 14.69
N THR A 238 23.52 -1.38 14.66
CA THR A 238 22.41 -0.57 15.17
C THR A 238 21.13 -0.86 14.37
N ASN A 239 21.23 -0.97 13.04
CA ASN A 239 20.10 -1.34 12.18
C ASN A 239 19.53 -2.72 12.54
N ILE A 240 20.38 -3.73 12.70
CA ILE A 240 19.97 -5.07 13.12
C ILE A 240 19.28 -5.03 14.50
N PHE A 241 19.80 -4.23 15.42
CA PHE A 241 19.20 -4.06 16.74
C PHE A 241 17.78 -3.46 16.67
N VAL A 242 17.57 -2.48 15.81
CA VAL A 242 16.23 -1.91 15.53
C VAL A 242 15.29 -2.97 14.97
N VAL A 243 15.73 -3.78 13.99
CA VAL A 243 14.91 -4.89 13.45
C VAL A 243 14.56 -5.89 14.54
N LEU A 244 15.51 -6.27 15.39
CA LEU A 244 15.26 -7.23 16.47
C LEU A 244 14.25 -6.69 17.49
N ILE A 245 14.38 -5.43 17.90
CA ILE A 245 13.41 -4.78 18.79
C ILE A 245 12.02 -4.79 18.14
N TRP A 246 11.91 -4.39 16.90
CA TRP A 246 10.62 -4.41 16.19
C TRP A 246 10.05 -5.80 16.05
N THR A 247 10.86 -6.77 15.62
CA THR A 247 10.41 -8.16 15.48
C THR A 247 9.91 -8.73 16.81
N MET A 248 10.56 -8.36 17.92
CA MET A 248 10.07 -8.72 19.25
C MET A 248 8.75 -8.01 19.59
N LEU A 249 8.64 -6.72 19.31
CA LEU A 249 7.43 -5.94 19.62
C LEU A 249 6.21 -6.48 18.86
N PHE A 250 6.28 -6.56 17.53
CA PHE A 250 5.14 -7.01 16.75
C PHE A 250 4.94 -8.54 16.82
N GLY A 251 5.99 -9.32 17.00
CA GLY A 251 5.89 -10.75 17.27
C GLY A 251 5.17 -11.05 18.59
N THR A 252 5.47 -10.28 19.63
CA THR A 252 4.75 -10.37 20.92
C THR A 252 3.30 -9.94 20.76
N SER A 253 3.04 -8.84 20.05
CA SER A 253 1.68 -8.39 19.73
C SER A 253 0.90 -9.45 18.95
N ALA A 254 1.50 -10.01 17.91
CA ALA A 254 0.93 -11.09 17.10
C ALA A 254 0.60 -12.34 17.93
N TYR A 255 1.44 -12.68 18.91
CA TYR A 255 1.21 -13.81 19.83
C TYR A 255 0.08 -13.55 20.82
N LEU A 256 0.07 -12.38 21.44
CA LEU A 256 -0.91 -12.02 22.48
C LEU A 256 -2.30 -11.69 21.92
N GLY A 257 -2.40 -11.29 20.64
CA GLY A 257 -3.67 -10.91 20.04
C GLY A 257 -4.23 -9.61 20.65
N LEU A 258 -3.40 -8.61 20.86
CA LEU A 258 -3.73 -7.37 21.57
C LEU A 258 -4.57 -6.39 20.73
N LYS A 259 -5.77 -6.80 20.28
CA LYS A 259 -6.66 -5.93 19.47
C LYS A 259 -6.88 -4.54 20.09
N ARG A 260 -7.05 -4.45 21.41
CA ARG A 260 -7.26 -3.16 22.09
C ARG A 260 -6.00 -2.31 22.16
N GLY A 261 -4.84 -2.92 22.39
CA GLY A 261 -3.55 -2.20 22.45
C GLY A 261 -3.15 -1.62 21.10
N ILE A 262 -3.25 -2.42 20.04
CA ILE A 262 -2.94 -1.97 18.66
C ILE A 262 -3.86 -0.83 18.22
N LYS A 263 -5.17 -0.94 18.53
CA LYS A 263 -6.11 0.14 18.22
C LYS A 263 -5.73 1.44 18.94
N LEU A 264 -5.41 1.37 20.22
CA LEU A 264 -4.98 2.54 21.00
C LEU A 264 -3.71 3.17 20.42
N LEU A 265 -2.70 2.35 20.08
CA LEU A 265 -1.47 2.82 19.45
C LEU A 265 -1.75 3.47 18.09
N ALA A 266 -2.62 2.89 17.27
CA ALA A 266 -3.02 3.46 16.00
C ALA A 266 -3.73 4.82 16.18
N ASP A 267 -4.65 4.93 17.14
CA ASP A 267 -5.37 6.18 17.44
C ASP A 267 -4.40 7.29 17.93
N ILE A 268 -3.44 6.94 18.80
CA ILE A 268 -2.36 7.86 19.24
C ILE A 268 -1.53 8.31 18.04
N ASN A 269 -1.16 7.38 17.18
CA ASN A 269 -0.30 7.63 16.03
C ASN A 269 -0.93 8.63 15.05
N ILE A 270 -2.25 8.51 14.81
CA ILE A 270 -3.01 9.47 14.00
C ILE A 270 -2.95 10.87 14.63
N GLY A 271 -3.22 10.95 15.93
CA GLY A 271 -3.15 12.22 16.67
C GLY A 271 -1.77 12.86 16.54
N LEU A 272 -0.70 12.08 16.73
CA LEU A 272 0.68 12.56 16.57
C LEU A 272 0.98 13.01 15.14
N MET A 273 0.48 12.30 14.12
CA MET A 273 0.67 12.70 12.71
C MET A 273 0.00 14.05 12.43
N PHE A 274 -1.23 14.28 12.91
CA PHE A 274 -1.89 15.59 12.78
C PHE A 274 -1.13 16.69 13.49
N VAL A 275 -0.57 16.40 14.68
CA VAL A 275 0.28 17.36 15.42
C VAL A 275 1.53 17.70 14.61
N VAL A 276 2.22 16.71 14.03
CA VAL A 276 3.39 16.94 13.17
C VAL A 276 3.03 17.77 11.94
N MET A 277 1.93 17.45 11.26
CA MET A 277 1.47 18.19 10.08
C MET A 277 1.13 19.65 10.43
N ALA A 278 0.37 19.85 11.50
CA ALA A 278 0.04 21.19 11.97
C ALA A 278 1.30 21.98 12.40
N PHE A 279 2.25 21.29 13.02
CA PHE A 279 3.52 21.90 13.42
C PHE A 279 4.34 22.34 12.21
N ILE A 280 4.50 21.48 11.18
CA ILE A 280 5.18 21.86 9.94
C ILE A 280 4.49 23.05 9.27
N LEU A 281 3.16 23.08 9.24
CA LEU A 281 2.41 24.17 8.62
C LEU A 281 2.59 25.49 9.38
N ILE A 282 2.49 25.47 10.72
CA ILE A 282 2.47 26.68 11.55
C ILE A 282 3.88 27.21 11.86
N ALA A 283 4.80 26.30 12.16
CA ALA A 283 6.18 26.63 12.53
C ALA A 283 7.13 26.71 11.33
N GLY A 284 6.75 26.15 10.20
CA GLY A 284 7.46 26.24 8.92
C GLY A 284 7.07 27.48 8.10
N PRO A 285 7.46 27.54 6.82
CA PRO A 285 7.17 28.65 5.92
C PRO A 285 5.72 28.59 5.39
N THR A 286 4.74 28.82 6.25
CA THR A 286 3.29 28.65 5.98
C THR A 286 2.85 29.18 4.62
N LEU A 287 3.21 30.43 4.28
CA LEU A 287 2.78 31.05 3.02
C LEU A 287 3.36 30.32 1.80
N TYR A 288 4.64 29.91 1.88
CA TYR A 288 5.27 29.13 0.82
C TYR A 288 4.58 27.77 0.65
N LEU A 289 4.30 27.06 1.76
CA LEU A 289 3.62 25.76 1.74
C LEU A 289 2.23 25.86 1.10
N LEU A 290 1.47 26.89 1.41
CA LEU A 290 0.15 27.11 0.79
C LEU A 290 0.28 27.46 -0.70
N ASN A 291 1.23 28.30 -1.09
CA ASN A 291 1.45 28.69 -2.47
C ASN A 291 1.89 27.50 -3.34
N ILE A 292 2.90 26.74 -2.91
CA ILE A 292 3.40 25.59 -3.70
C ILE A 292 2.34 24.48 -3.80
N THR A 293 1.56 24.26 -2.73
CA THR A 293 0.44 23.31 -2.75
C THR A 293 -0.63 23.73 -3.75
N THR A 294 -1.00 25.02 -3.75
CA THR A 294 -1.99 25.56 -4.70
C THR A 294 -1.51 25.41 -6.14
N ASN A 295 -0.25 25.77 -6.43
CA ASN A 295 0.38 25.57 -7.74
C ASN A 295 0.35 24.09 -8.17
N SER A 296 0.71 23.20 -7.24
CA SER A 296 0.74 21.76 -7.52
C SER A 296 -0.63 21.15 -7.80
N ILE A 297 -1.70 21.64 -7.20
CA ILE A 297 -3.07 21.22 -7.54
C ILE A 297 -3.36 21.55 -9.01
N GLY A 298 -3.02 22.76 -9.45
CA GLY A 298 -3.19 23.17 -10.84
C GLY A 298 -2.39 22.32 -11.82
N LEU A 299 -1.10 22.13 -11.55
CA LEU A 299 -0.21 21.30 -12.38
C LEU A 299 -0.68 19.84 -12.42
N PHE A 300 -1.05 19.26 -11.28
CA PHE A 300 -1.55 17.89 -11.18
C PHE A 300 -2.82 17.69 -12.03
N LEU A 301 -3.84 18.55 -11.85
CA LEU A 301 -5.09 18.43 -12.60
C LEU A 301 -4.91 18.60 -14.11
N ASN A 302 -4.03 19.51 -14.52
CA ASN A 302 -3.74 19.76 -15.94
C ASN A 302 -2.94 18.61 -16.59
N ASN A 303 -2.07 17.92 -15.82
CA ASN A 303 -1.12 16.96 -16.38
C ASN A 303 -1.35 15.51 -15.95
N MET A 304 -2.39 15.22 -15.20
CA MET A 304 -2.64 13.88 -14.63
C MET A 304 -2.60 12.78 -15.70
N LEU A 305 -3.22 12.98 -16.86
CA LEU A 305 -3.22 11.98 -17.93
C LEU A 305 -1.83 11.83 -18.57
N ARG A 306 -1.11 12.94 -18.77
CA ARG A 306 0.26 12.89 -19.27
C ARG A 306 1.18 12.12 -18.33
N MET A 307 1.14 12.39 -17.03
CA MET A 307 1.92 11.69 -16.01
C MET A 307 1.59 10.20 -15.98
N THR A 308 0.30 9.86 -16.15
CA THR A 308 -0.18 8.47 -16.10
C THR A 308 0.31 7.62 -17.27
N PHE A 309 0.37 8.18 -18.48
CA PHE A 309 0.69 7.44 -19.71
C PHE A 309 2.09 7.73 -20.26
N TRP A 310 2.89 8.52 -19.55
CA TRP A 310 4.23 8.86 -20.02
C TRP A 310 5.20 7.70 -19.84
N THR A 311 5.63 7.13 -20.96
CA THR A 311 6.58 6.01 -21.04
C THR A 311 8.00 6.44 -21.40
N ASP A 312 8.23 7.73 -21.61
CA ASP A 312 9.49 8.31 -22.05
C ASP A 312 10.16 7.59 -23.25
N PRO A 313 9.44 7.42 -24.38
CA PRO A 313 9.91 6.55 -25.46
C PRO A 313 11.01 7.20 -26.33
N ILE A 314 11.20 8.50 -26.23
CA ILE A 314 12.11 9.27 -27.07
C ILE A 314 13.42 9.57 -26.34
N GLU A 315 13.35 10.26 -25.19
CA GLU A 315 14.55 10.65 -24.43
C GLU A 315 15.17 9.48 -23.69
N LYS A 316 14.32 8.53 -23.25
CA LYS A 316 14.74 7.34 -22.50
C LYS A 316 15.55 7.68 -21.24
N GLY A 317 15.13 8.73 -20.55
CA GLY A 317 15.75 9.20 -19.31
C GLY A 317 15.56 8.26 -18.13
N GLY A 318 14.60 7.31 -18.23
CA GLY A 318 14.40 6.23 -17.25
C GLY A 318 13.57 6.65 -16.01
N PHE A 319 13.01 7.84 -15.99
CA PHE A 319 12.18 8.29 -14.85
C PHE A 319 10.94 7.41 -14.63
N PRO A 320 10.15 7.03 -15.66
CA PRO A 320 9.00 6.15 -15.46
C PRO A 320 9.38 4.81 -14.86
N GLU A 321 10.48 4.19 -15.32
CA GLU A 321 10.98 2.90 -14.80
C GLU A 321 11.48 3.01 -13.37
N ALA A 322 12.20 4.09 -13.07
CA ALA A 322 12.78 4.30 -11.74
C ALA A 322 11.71 4.65 -10.70
N TRP A 323 10.62 5.30 -11.09
CA TRP A 323 9.67 5.91 -10.15
C TRP A 323 8.24 5.45 -10.36
N THR A 324 7.57 5.83 -11.44
CA THR A 324 6.13 5.55 -11.60
C THR A 324 5.82 4.06 -11.61
N ILE A 325 6.61 3.26 -12.34
CA ILE A 325 6.44 1.81 -12.40
C ILE A 325 6.78 1.17 -11.05
N PHE A 326 7.84 1.64 -10.37
CA PHE A 326 8.16 1.20 -9.01
C PHE A 326 7.00 1.46 -8.05
N TYR A 327 6.42 2.67 -8.05
CA TYR A 327 5.28 2.98 -7.20
C TYR A 327 4.08 2.10 -7.53
N TRP A 328 3.71 1.95 -8.81
CA TRP A 328 2.60 1.07 -9.18
C TRP A 328 2.85 -0.38 -8.75
N ALA A 329 4.06 -0.86 -8.93
CA ALA A 329 4.45 -2.19 -8.46
C ALA A 329 4.30 -2.34 -6.94
N TRP A 330 4.71 -1.33 -6.18
CA TRP A 330 4.60 -1.35 -4.72
C TRP A 330 3.15 -1.36 -4.25
N TRP A 331 2.31 -0.48 -4.82
CA TRP A 331 0.88 -0.44 -4.53
C TRP A 331 0.18 -1.75 -4.93
N ILE A 332 0.50 -2.33 -6.08
CA ILE A 332 -0.03 -3.62 -6.54
C ILE A 332 0.37 -4.76 -5.59
N ALA A 333 1.62 -4.81 -5.15
CA ALA A 333 2.10 -5.83 -4.20
C ALA A 333 1.33 -5.78 -2.86
N TYR A 334 1.01 -4.58 -2.38
CA TYR A 334 0.21 -4.36 -1.17
C TYR A 334 -1.31 -4.57 -1.37
N ALA A 335 -1.80 -4.49 -2.60
CA ALA A 335 -3.24 -4.44 -2.88
C ALA A 335 -4.05 -5.60 -2.27
N PRO A 336 -3.61 -6.87 -2.27
CA PRO A 336 -4.36 -7.95 -1.63
C PRO A 336 -4.52 -7.74 -0.12
N MET A 337 -3.47 -7.26 0.57
CA MET A 337 -3.48 -6.99 2.00
C MET A 337 -4.45 -5.85 2.34
N MET A 338 -4.34 -4.74 1.64
CA MET A 338 -5.19 -3.57 1.85
C MET A 338 -6.63 -3.85 1.43
N GLY A 339 -6.81 -4.66 0.39
CA GLY A 339 -8.13 -5.14 -0.03
C GLY A 339 -8.87 -5.90 1.07
N LEU A 340 -8.19 -6.83 1.75
CA LEU A 340 -8.75 -7.53 2.90
C LEU A 340 -9.07 -6.59 4.06
N PHE A 341 -8.19 -5.65 4.36
CA PHE A 341 -8.42 -4.67 5.42
C PHE A 341 -9.66 -3.81 5.15
N PHE A 342 -9.72 -3.16 3.98
CA PHE A 342 -10.84 -2.29 3.63
C PHE A 342 -12.17 -3.06 3.46
N ALA A 343 -12.12 -4.27 2.93
CA ALA A 343 -13.30 -5.12 2.84
C ALA A 343 -13.92 -5.36 4.22
N ARG A 344 -13.10 -5.76 5.20
CA ARG A 344 -13.57 -6.09 6.56
C ARG A 344 -14.22 -4.93 7.29
N ILE A 345 -13.74 -3.71 7.10
CA ILE A 345 -14.30 -2.52 7.76
C ILE A 345 -15.50 -1.92 7.00
N SER A 346 -15.87 -2.47 5.84
CA SER A 346 -16.87 -1.90 4.95
C SER A 346 -18.24 -2.60 5.00
N ARG A 347 -18.46 -3.51 5.95
CA ARG A 347 -19.75 -4.18 6.15
C ARG A 347 -20.89 -3.18 6.31
N GLY A 348 -22.02 -3.41 5.64
CA GLY A 348 -23.20 -2.55 5.66
C GLY A 348 -23.10 -1.28 4.81
N ARG A 349 -21.98 -1.06 4.08
CA ARG A 349 -21.81 0.07 3.16
C ARG A 349 -22.09 -0.32 1.72
N THR A 350 -22.40 0.67 0.88
CA THR A 350 -22.58 0.44 -0.56
C THR A 350 -21.25 0.43 -1.30
N ILE A 351 -21.20 -0.21 -2.47
CA ILE A 351 -20.03 -0.19 -3.35
C ILE A 351 -19.59 1.26 -3.60
N LYS A 352 -20.52 2.17 -3.93
CA LYS A 352 -20.24 3.60 -4.15
C LYS A 352 -19.54 4.23 -2.94
N ASN A 353 -20.06 3.99 -1.74
CA ASN A 353 -19.47 4.56 -0.52
C ASN A 353 -18.06 4.06 -0.29
N VAL A 354 -17.81 2.77 -0.54
CA VAL A 354 -16.48 2.17 -0.34
C VAL A 354 -15.48 2.70 -1.36
N VAL A 355 -15.86 2.76 -2.64
CA VAL A 355 -15.00 3.33 -3.69
C VAL A 355 -14.64 4.78 -3.39
N LEU A 356 -15.64 5.63 -3.12
CA LEU A 356 -15.42 7.06 -2.83
C LEU A 356 -14.65 7.25 -1.53
N GLY A 357 -14.89 6.39 -0.54
CA GLY A 357 -14.19 6.43 0.74
C GLY A 357 -12.69 6.13 0.60
N ILE A 358 -12.35 5.02 -0.04
CA ILE A 358 -10.95 4.60 -0.22
C ILE A 358 -10.21 5.62 -1.08
N ILE A 359 -10.74 5.95 -2.26
CA ILE A 359 -10.05 6.85 -3.19
C ILE A 359 -10.02 8.28 -2.64
N GLY A 360 -11.13 8.80 -2.13
CA GLY A 360 -11.23 10.19 -1.67
C GLY A 360 -10.46 10.44 -0.38
N PHE A 361 -10.78 9.74 0.70
CA PHE A 361 -10.13 9.99 2.00
C PHE A 361 -8.72 9.45 2.08
N GLY A 362 -8.43 8.34 1.38
CA GLY A 362 -7.07 7.84 1.25
C GLY A 362 -6.15 8.88 0.58
N SER A 363 -6.55 9.39 -0.59
CA SER A 363 -5.77 10.41 -1.30
C SER A 363 -5.66 11.71 -0.52
N LEU A 364 -6.73 12.14 0.17
CA LEU A 364 -6.71 13.37 0.96
C LEU A 364 -5.62 13.32 2.05
N GLY A 365 -5.51 12.17 2.74
CA GLY A 365 -4.50 12.00 3.78
C GLY A 365 -3.09 12.11 3.24
N THR A 366 -2.78 11.38 2.16
CA THR A 366 -1.45 11.44 1.53
C THR A 366 -1.16 12.83 0.97
N PHE A 367 -2.11 13.48 0.31
CA PHE A 367 -1.93 14.84 -0.24
C PHE A 367 -1.58 15.86 0.83
N LEU A 368 -2.29 15.85 1.96
CA LEU A 368 -2.01 16.78 3.05
C LEU A 368 -0.59 16.62 3.59
N PHE A 369 -0.17 15.38 3.85
CA PHE A 369 1.17 15.15 4.38
C PHE A 369 2.26 15.48 3.35
N LEU A 370 2.14 14.98 2.13
CA LEU A 370 3.16 15.16 1.09
C LEU A 370 3.32 16.63 0.68
N SER A 371 2.21 17.37 0.63
CA SER A 371 2.28 18.81 0.34
C SER A 371 3.05 19.57 1.41
N LEU A 372 2.86 19.23 2.69
CA LEU A 372 3.55 19.91 3.77
C LEU A 372 5.02 19.46 3.91
N ALA A 373 5.27 18.17 3.94
CA ALA A 373 6.61 17.61 4.09
C ALA A 373 7.49 17.90 2.86
N GLY A 374 6.94 17.66 1.65
CA GLY A 374 7.63 17.94 0.39
C GLY A 374 7.87 19.43 0.16
N GLY A 375 6.86 20.25 0.43
CA GLY A 375 7.03 21.71 0.37
C GLY A 375 8.10 22.22 1.34
N TYR A 376 8.15 21.67 2.57
CA TYR A 376 9.13 22.08 3.56
C TYR A 376 10.57 21.76 3.14
N VAL A 377 10.84 20.54 2.67
CA VAL A 377 12.20 20.18 2.22
C VAL A 377 12.62 20.98 0.97
N LEU A 378 11.70 21.23 0.05
CA LEU A 378 11.96 22.06 -1.12
C LEU A 378 12.23 23.53 -0.73
N TYR A 379 11.55 24.04 0.30
CA TYR A 379 11.84 25.36 0.85
C TYR A 379 13.25 25.45 1.42
N LEU A 380 13.67 24.45 2.19
CA LEU A 380 15.02 24.41 2.77
C LEU A 380 16.09 24.35 1.68
N GLN A 381 15.91 23.51 0.67
CA GLN A 381 16.84 23.38 -0.46
C GLN A 381 16.87 24.65 -1.31
N GLY A 382 15.72 25.21 -1.66
CA GLY A 382 15.62 26.35 -2.58
C GLY A 382 16.04 27.69 -1.99
N ASN A 383 16.17 27.79 -0.66
CA ASN A 383 16.66 28.97 0.07
C ASN A 383 18.05 28.77 0.69
N ASP A 384 18.79 27.74 0.29
CA ASP A 384 20.14 27.41 0.77
C ASP A 384 20.22 27.25 2.31
N LEU A 385 19.09 26.86 2.94
CA LEU A 385 19.04 26.62 4.39
C LEU A 385 19.53 25.21 4.75
N LEU A 386 19.42 24.27 3.80
CA LEU A 386 19.91 22.91 3.91
C LEU A 386 20.23 22.39 2.49
N ASP A 387 21.46 21.92 2.27
CA ASP A 387 21.79 21.21 1.03
C ASP A 387 21.29 19.77 1.10
N ALA A 388 19.96 19.63 0.97
CA ALA A 388 19.25 18.37 1.03
C ALA A 388 19.69 17.40 -0.09
N ALA A 389 19.99 17.93 -1.28
CA ALA A 389 20.49 17.17 -2.42
C ALA A 389 21.87 16.57 -2.13
N TYR A 390 22.78 17.31 -1.52
CA TYR A 390 24.08 16.79 -1.12
C TYR A 390 23.95 15.69 -0.06
N ILE A 391 23.13 15.88 0.97
CA ILE A 391 22.90 14.86 2.00
C ILE A 391 22.31 13.59 1.37
N MET A 392 21.34 13.74 0.47
CA MET A 392 20.74 12.61 -0.24
C MET A 392 21.77 11.80 -1.03
N ARG A 393 22.66 12.47 -1.77
CA ARG A 393 23.68 11.81 -2.59
C ARG A 393 24.78 11.14 -1.76
N THR A 394 25.18 11.73 -0.63
CA THR A 394 26.34 11.27 0.15
C THR A 394 25.98 10.36 1.31
N GLN A 395 24.81 10.53 1.91
CA GLN A 395 24.39 9.82 3.13
C GLN A 395 23.09 9.01 2.89
N GLY A 396 22.30 9.35 1.87
CA GLY A 396 21.07 8.67 1.52
C GLY A 396 19.82 9.29 2.15
N MET A 397 18.69 8.60 1.93
CA MET A 397 17.35 9.09 2.28
C MET A 397 17.14 9.25 3.79
N ALA A 398 17.54 8.29 4.59
CA ALA A 398 17.22 8.26 6.01
C ALA A 398 17.92 9.38 6.82
N PRO A 399 19.23 9.62 6.64
CA PRO A 399 19.90 10.79 7.23
C PRO A 399 19.32 12.12 6.74
N LEU A 400 18.96 12.22 5.46
CA LEU A 400 18.28 13.42 4.94
C LEU A 400 17.02 13.74 5.73
N VAL A 401 16.13 12.75 5.90
CA VAL A 401 14.87 12.96 6.62
C VAL A 401 15.11 13.39 8.07
N ALA A 402 16.06 12.75 8.74
CA ALA A 402 16.42 13.14 10.11
C ALA A 402 16.96 14.58 10.17
N GLU A 403 17.76 14.99 9.19
CA GLU A 403 18.31 16.35 9.13
C GLU A 403 17.25 17.41 8.81
N VAL A 404 16.34 17.13 7.86
CA VAL A 404 15.21 18.01 7.55
C VAL A 404 14.32 18.25 8.78
N ILE A 405 14.02 17.19 9.53
CA ILE A 405 13.23 17.29 10.78
C ILE A 405 13.99 18.10 11.83
N ASN A 406 15.30 17.96 11.89
CA ASN A 406 16.17 18.70 12.81
C ASN A 406 16.20 20.22 12.52
N GLN A 407 15.84 20.67 11.31
CA GLN A 407 15.72 22.10 10.96
C GLN A 407 14.43 22.74 11.52
N LEU A 408 13.47 21.96 12.00
CA LEU A 408 12.25 22.48 12.61
C LEU A 408 12.55 23.08 14.00
N PRO A 409 11.78 24.08 14.45
CA PRO A 409 11.89 24.60 15.83
C PRO A 409 11.73 23.48 16.86
N PHE A 410 12.45 23.59 17.98
CA PHE A 410 12.48 22.56 19.03
C PHE A 410 12.91 21.18 18.54
N PRO A 411 14.08 21.04 17.88
CA PRO A 411 14.48 19.83 17.14
C PRO A 411 14.43 18.56 17.98
N THR A 412 14.89 18.59 19.24
CA THR A 412 14.84 17.40 20.11
C THR A 412 13.41 16.91 20.36
N VAL A 413 12.46 17.83 20.54
CA VAL A 413 11.05 17.47 20.78
C VAL A 413 10.45 16.85 19.51
N ILE A 414 10.61 17.50 18.36
CA ILE A 414 10.00 17.02 17.12
C ILE A 414 10.67 15.71 16.63
N LEU A 415 12.00 15.57 16.77
CA LEU A 415 12.69 14.30 16.50
C LEU A 415 12.16 13.18 17.40
N THR A 416 11.95 13.44 18.70
CA THR A 416 11.36 12.46 19.62
C THR A 416 9.95 12.05 19.16
N VAL A 417 9.10 13.02 18.83
CA VAL A 417 7.73 12.77 18.37
C VAL A 417 7.74 11.94 17.08
N VAL A 418 8.56 12.32 16.10
CA VAL A 418 8.62 11.60 14.81
C VAL A 418 9.25 10.21 14.97
N THR A 419 10.20 10.02 15.88
CA THR A 419 10.77 8.71 16.19
C THR A 419 9.69 7.78 16.78
N ILE A 420 8.95 8.26 17.79
CA ILE A 420 7.85 7.49 18.39
C ILE A 420 6.77 7.18 17.35
N LEU A 421 6.37 8.18 16.55
CA LEU A 421 5.41 8.06 15.46
C LEU A 421 5.85 6.96 14.49
N SER A 422 7.10 6.99 14.03
CA SER A 422 7.66 5.99 13.11
C SER A 422 7.67 4.59 13.73
N LEU A 423 8.12 4.46 14.97
CA LEU A 423 8.14 3.17 15.69
C LEU A 423 6.74 2.54 15.76
N ILE A 424 5.72 3.32 16.12
CA ILE A 424 4.35 2.84 16.23
C ILE A 424 3.77 2.47 14.85
N PHE A 425 3.98 3.31 13.83
CA PHE A 425 3.49 3.03 12.48
C PHE A 425 4.04 1.72 11.92
N TYR A 426 5.35 1.53 12.03
CA TYR A 426 5.97 0.30 11.55
C TYR A 426 5.50 -0.91 12.34
N ALA A 427 5.42 -0.83 13.67
CA ALA A 427 4.93 -1.92 14.51
C ALA A 427 3.49 -2.35 14.14
N THR A 428 2.59 -1.38 13.97
CA THR A 428 1.19 -1.66 13.60
C THR A 428 1.03 -2.19 12.18
N THR A 429 1.86 -1.71 11.23
CA THR A 429 1.86 -2.19 9.85
C THR A 429 2.30 -3.64 9.77
N PHE A 430 3.37 -4.02 10.48
CA PHE A 430 3.90 -5.39 10.45
C PHE A 430 3.04 -6.39 11.21
N ASP A 431 2.44 -5.99 12.32
CA ASP A 431 1.46 -6.83 13.00
C ASP A 431 0.26 -7.15 12.08
N SER A 432 -0.23 -6.13 11.38
CA SER A 432 -1.30 -6.29 10.38
C SER A 432 -0.88 -7.19 9.22
N ALA A 433 0.35 -7.05 8.72
CA ALA A 433 0.89 -7.89 7.66
C ALA A 433 1.02 -9.36 8.10
N ALA A 434 1.59 -9.61 9.28
CA ALA A 434 1.69 -10.97 9.83
C ALA A 434 0.31 -11.62 10.03
N TYR A 435 -0.67 -10.84 10.49
CA TYR A 435 -2.06 -11.29 10.61
C TYR A 435 -2.65 -11.70 9.26
N ILE A 436 -2.50 -10.87 8.23
CA ILE A 436 -3.06 -11.13 6.89
C ILE A 436 -2.37 -12.31 6.20
N LEU A 437 -1.04 -12.39 6.27
CA LEU A 437 -0.29 -13.53 5.75
C LEU A 437 -0.74 -14.84 6.41
N ALA A 438 -0.90 -14.83 7.73
CA ALA A 438 -1.43 -15.97 8.46
C ALA A 438 -2.88 -16.31 8.07
N SER A 439 -3.70 -15.31 7.78
CA SER A 439 -5.09 -15.51 7.34
C SER A 439 -5.15 -16.17 5.97
N ILE A 440 -4.35 -15.72 4.99
CA ILE A 440 -4.27 -16.32 3.64
C ILE A 440 -3.76 -17.77 3.72
N CYS A 441 -2.87 -18.06 4.67
CA CYS A 441 -2.37 -19.42 4.95
C CYS A 441 -3.33 -20.29 5.77
N THR A 442 -4.58 -19.84 6.01
CA THR A 442 -5.56 -20.59 6.82
C THR A 442 -6.80 -20.90 6.00
N LYS A 443 -7.18 -22.19 5.92
CA LYS A 443 -8.43 -22.65 5.29
C LYS A 443 -9.59 -22.50 6.27
N ASP A 444 -10.77 -22.26 5.73
CA ASP A 444 -12.03 -22.25 6.48
C ASP A 444 -12.01 -21.26 7.67
N LEU A 445 -11.38 -20.07 7.47
CA LEU A 445 -11.27 -19.03 8.49
C LEU A 445 -12.40 -18.01 8.35
N PRO A 446 -13.38 -17.99 9.27
CA PRO A 446 -14.44 -16.99 9.27
C PRO A 446 -13.90 -15.57 9.47
N SER A 447 -14.56 -14.58 8.90
CA SER A 447 -14.13 -13.17 8.96
C SER A 447 -14.01 -12.59 10.38
N HIS A 448 -14.71 -13.16 11.36
CA HIS A 448 -14.69 -12.75 12.76
C HIS A 448 -13.66 -13.50 13.62
N GLU A 449 -13.05 -14.57 13.09
CA GLU A 449 -12.02 -15.35 13.77
C GLU A 449 -10.61 -14.86 13.44
N GLU A 450 -9.65 -15.30 14.26
CA GLU A 450 -8.22 -15.02 14.10
C GLU A 450 -7.46 -16.26 13.67
N PRO A 451 -6.46 -16.13 12.79
CA PRO A 451 -5.58 -17.24 12.46
C PRO A 451 -4.76 -17.68 13.68
N ASN A 452 -4.26 -18.91 13.64
CA ASN A 452 -3.48 -19.48 14.73
C ASN A 452 -2.30 -18.59 15.14
N ARG A 453 -2.08 -18.43 16.45
CA ARG A 453 -1.02 -17.57 17.01
C ARG A 453 0.37 -17.92 16.49
N MET A 454 0.71 -19.21 16.41
CA MET A 454 2.01 -19.65 15.91
C MET A 454 2.21 -19.37 14.43
N ASN A 455 1.14 -19.42 13.63
CA ASN A 455 1.17 -19.00 12.23
C ASN A 455 1.51 -17.50 12.12
N ARG A 456 0.88 -16.65 12.93
CA ARG A 456 1.19 -15.20 12.99
C ARG A 456 2.63 -14.93 13.42
N VAL A 457 3.12 -15.61 14.45
CA VAL A 457 4.51 -15.48 14.92
C VAL A 457 5.50 -15.93 13.85
N ALA A 458 5.22 -17.03 13.15
CA ALA A 458 6.09 -17.49 12.08
C ALA A 458 6.23 -16.43 10.96
N TRP A 459 5.12 -15.78 10.58
CA TRP A 459 5.16 -14.68 9.60
C TRP A 459 5.84 -13.42 10.15
N ALA A 460 5.64 -13.09 11.42
CA ALA A 460 6.37 -12.01 12.07
C ALA A 460 7.90 -12.21 11.99
N LEU A 461 8.37 -13.41 12.34
CA LEU A 461 9.79 -13.78 12.23
C LEU A 461 10.26 -13.78 10.77
N GLY A 462 9.48 -14.34 9.86
CA GLY A 462 9.79 -14.36 8.43
C GLY A 462 9.97 -12.96 7.84
N LEU A 463 9.11 -12.00 8.19
CA LEU A 463 9.23 -10.60 7.79
C LEU A 463 10.48 -9.94 8.40
N GLY A 464 10.80 -10.19 9.67
CA GLY A 464 12.02 -9.67 10.31
C GLY A 464 13.29 -10.20 9.64
N ILE A 465 13.34 -11.50 9.35
CA ILE A 465 14.49 -12.13 8.64
C ILE A 465 14.60 -11.54 7.21
N MET A 466 13.48 -11.35 6.52
CA MET A 466 13.46 -10.73 5.19
C MET A 466 14.01 -9.30 5.21
N ALA A 467 13.65 -8.51 6.24
CA ALA A 467 14.18 -7.16 6.42
C ALA A 467 15.72 -7.16 6.59
N ILE A 468 16.26 -8.07 7.38
CA ILE A 468 17.72 -8.21 7.55
C ILE A 468 18.37 -8.58 6.21
N GLY A 469 17.81 -9.54 5.48
CA GLY A 469 18.31 -9.93 4.16
C GLY A 469 18.37 -8.76 3.18
N LEU A 470 17.31 -7.94 3.11
CA LEU A 470 17.27 -6.77 2.25
C LEU A 470 18.26 -5.68 2.66
N MET A 471 18.45 -5.45 3.97
CA MET A 471 19.45 -4.49 4.46
C MET A 471 20.88 -4.91 4.09
N VAL A 472 21.19 -6.20 4.23
CA VAL A 472 22.52 -6.73 3.91
C VAL A 472 22.77 -6.76 2.40
N ALA A 473 21.73 -7.06 1.60
CA ALA A 473 21.86 -7.19 0.14
C ALA A 473 22.10 -5.87 -0.61
N GLY A 474 22.11 -4.72 0.08
CA GLY A 474 22.61 -3.50 -0.53
C GLY A 474 21.54 -2.45 -0.89
N GLY A 475 20.70 -2.08 0.06
CA GLY A 475 20.05 -0.77 0.06
C GLY A 475 18.90 -0.59 -0.92
N PHE A 476 18.67 0.68 -1.25
CA PHE A 476 17.51 1.23 -1.93
C PHE A 476 17.15 0.53 -3.26
N GLU A 477 18.13 0.32 -4.15
CA GLU A 477 17.88 -0.25 -5.48
C GLU A 477 17.49 -1.74 -5.44
N THR A 478 18.04 -2.51 -4.48
CA THR A 478 17.65 -3.92 -4.30
C THR A 478 16.22 -4.04 -3.77
N VAL A 479 15.84 -3.16 -2.83
CA VAL A 479 14.48 -3.11 -2.29
C VAL A 479 13.47 -2.77 -3.39
N LYS A 480 13.75 -1.76 -4.23
CA LYS A 480 12.91 -1.41 -5.39
C LYS A 480 12.77 -2.58 -6.36
N ALA A 481 13.89 -3.23 -6.67
CA ALA A 481 13.89 -4.35 -7.61
C ALA A 481 13.04 -5.53 -7.10
N MET A 482 13.16 -5.89 -5.84
CA MET A 482 12.34 -6.96 -5.24
C MET A 482 10.85 -6.64 -5.26
N THR A 483 10.49 -5.36 -5.06
CA THR A 483 9.12 -4.89 -5.15
C THR A 483 8.53 -5.10 -6.54
N VAL A 484 9.24 -4.68 -7.58
CA VAL A 484 8.80 -4.82 -8.98
C VAL A 484 8.65 -6.29 -9.35
N VAL A 485 9.62 -7.13 -8.96
CA VAL A 485 9.58 -8.57 -9.24
C VAL A 485 8.39 -9.24 -8.55
N SER A 486 8.13 -8.94 -7.28
CA SER A 486 7.06 -9.57 -6.50
C SER A 486 5.65 -9.12 -6.92
N SER A 487 5.50 -7.94 -7.52
CA SER A 487 4.22 -7.40 -7.95
C SER A 487 3.70 -8.00 -9.25
N LEU A 488 4.58 -8.44 -10.14
CA LEU A 488 4.21 -8.91 -11.48
C LEU A 488 3.14 -10.05 -11.47
N PRO A 489 3.26 -11.10 -10.64
CA PRO A 489 2.24 -12.15 -10.56
C PRO A 489 0.92 -11.69 -9.91
N ILE A 490 0.92 -10.57 -9.19
CA ILE A 490 -0.29 -10.03 -8.55
C ILE A 490 -1.22 -9.37 -9.57
N ILE A 491 -0.68 -8.80 -10.64
CA ILE A 491 -1.48 -8.13 -11.68
C ILE A 491 -2.54 -9.06 -12.28
N PRO A 492 -2.21 -10.25 -12.83
CA PRO A 492 -3.23 -11.16 -13.35
C PRO A 492 -4.21 -11.62 -12.27
N ILE A 493 -3.80 -11.77 -11.02
CA ILE A 493 -4.68 -12.15 -9.92
C ILE A 493 -5.74 -11.06 -9.68
N ILE A 494 -5.36 -9.78 -9.66
CA ILE A 494 -6.32 -8.67 -9.54
C ILE A 494 -7.30 -8.68 -10.72
N PHE A 495 -6.85 -8.94 -11.95
CA PHE A 495 -7.75 -9.07 -13.09
C PHE A 495 -8.73 -10.25 -12.94
N MET A 496 -8.27 -11.39 -12.42
CA MET A 496 -9.14 -12.53 -12.11
C MET A 496 -10.21 -12.16 -11.06
N MET A 497 -9.83 -11.42 -10.04
CA MET A 497 -10.77 -10.91 -9.01
C MET A 497 -11.82 -9.98 -9.63
N CYS A 498 -11.42 -9.04 -10.48
CA CYS A 498 -12.33 -8.14 -11.16
C CYS A 498 -13.27 -8.87 -12.10
N PHE A 499 -12.77 -9.85 -12.87
CA PHE A 499 -13.59 -10.69 -13.75
C PHE A 499 -14.61 -11.51 -12.94
N THR A 500 -14.18 -12.13 -11.85
CA THR A 500 -15.07 -12.88 -10.95
C THR A 500 -16.15 -11.97 -10.36
N LEU A 501 -15.80 -10.75 -9.91
CA LEU A 501 -16.77 -9.79 -9.43
C LEU A 501 -17.84 -9.44 -10.48
N VAL A 502 -17.43 -9.17 -11.73
CA VAL A 502 -18.38 -8.87 -12.81
C VAL A 502 -19.31 -10.05 -13.05
N THR A 503 -18.77 -11.28 -13.06
CA THR A 503 -19.57 -12.53 -13.20
C THR A 503 -20.58 -12.66 -12.06
N TRP A 504 -20.18 -12.42 -10.82
CA TRP A 504 -21.08 -12.44 -9.67
C TRP A 504 -22.16 -11.36 -9.76
N LEU A 505 -21.80 -10.13 -10.10
CA LEU A 505 -22.75 -9.02 -10.24
C LEU A 505 -23.80 -9.31 -11.31
N GLN A 506 -23.42 -9.90 -12.44
CA GLN A 506 -24.35 -10.28 -13.51
C GLN A 506 -25.28 -11.42 -13.11
N ARG A 507 -24.76 -12.41 -12.37
CA ARG A 507 -25.50 -13.58 -11.90
C ARG A 507 -26.50 -13.21 -10.79
N ASP A 508 -26.04 -12.46 -9.80
CA ASP A 508 -26.79 -12.20 -8.57
C ASP A 508 -27.75 -11.00 -8.73
N PHE A 509 -27.47 -10.07 -9.65
CA PHE A 509 -28.29 -8.90 -9.97
C PHE A 509 -28.60 -8.78 -11.47
N PRO A 510 -29.24 -9.79 -12.08
CA PRO A 510 -29.51 -9.79 -13.53
C PRO A 510 -30.39 -8.62 -13.97
N GLN A 511 -31.27 -8.11 -13.12
CA GLN A 511 -32.10 -6.94 -13.38
C GLN A 511 -31.28 -5.65 -13.57
N LEU A 512 -30.11 -5.55 -12.96
CA LEU A 512 -29.19 -4.43 -13.13
C LEU A 512 -28.29 -4.60 -14.36
N SER A 513 -28.14 -5.81 -14.90
CA SER A 513 -27.29 -6.08 -16.06
C SER A 513 -27.99 -5.79 -17.38
N ARG A 514 -29.33 -5.84 -17.42
CA ARG A 514 -30.12 -5.55 -18.62
C ARG A 514 -30.18 -4.05 -18.88
N LEU A 515 -29.94 -3.61 -20.10
CA LEU A 515 -30.25 -2.26 -20.53
C LEU A 515 -31.76 -2.04 -20.36
N PRO A 516 -32.24 -0.87 -19.85
CA PRO A 516 -33.64 -0.56 -19.92
C PRO A 516 -34.06 -0.67 -21.39
N PRO A 517 -35.27 -1.23 -21.69
CA PRO A 517 -35.74 -1.27 -23.05
C PRO A 517 -35.68 0.17 -23.61
N ILE A 518 -35.09 0.30 -24.81
CA ILE A 518 -35.13 1.56 -25.53
C ILE A 518 -36.62 1.86 -25.73
N ILE A 519 -37.14 2.78 -24.99
CA ILE A 519 -38.50 3.31 -25.24
C ILE A 519 -38.38 4.00 -26.59
N ARG A 520 -38.69 3.29 -27.66
CA ARG A 520 -38.96 3.94 -28.95
C ARG A 520 -40.12 4.87 -28.68
N GLN A 521 -39.88 6.16 -28.66
CA GLN A 521 -40.94 7.14 -28.82
C GLN A 521 -41.43 6.89 -30.25
N ASP A 522 -42.65 6.35 -30.37
CA ASP A 522 -43.32 6.33 -31.66
C ASP A 522 -43.39 7.78 -32.16
N PRO A 523 -43.07 8.01 -33.43
CA PRO A 523 -43.22 9.36 -33.99
C PRO A 523 -44.69 9.82 -33.77
N PRO A 524 -44.91 11.12 -33.49
CA PRO A 524 -46.25 11.61 -33.32
C PRO A 524 -47.09 11.25 -34.55
N ALA A 525 -48.21 10.62 -34.34
CA ALA A 525 -49.19 10.32 -35.41
C ALA A 525 -49.59 11.65 -36.07
N ASN A 526 -49.30 11.78 -37.36
CA ASN A 526 -49.76 12.93 -38.18
C ASN A 526 -51.27 12.93 -38.32
#